data_dd6dadbe06ef7dd886b043f4c9a2f31f
#
_entry.id   dd6dadbe06ef7dd886b043f4c9a2f31f
#
_cell.length_a   1.000
_cell.length_b   1.000
_cell.length_c   1.000
_cell.angle_alpha   90.00
_cell.angle_beta   90.00
_cell.angle_gamma   90.00
#
_symmetry.space_group_name_H-M   'P 1'
#
loop_
_entity.id
_entity.type
_entity.pdbx_description
1 polymer ?
#
loop_
_entity_poly.entity_id
_entity_poly.type
_entity_poly.pdbx_seq_one_letter_code
_entity_poly.pdbx_strand_id
1 'polypeptide(L)'
;MKKILIVEGNVKEENQSFSKAGIQTHTESLIESLTYFDQRLEIEIINPSSDKNLKIINSKLASYDGLIWGGSSLNIYNNTPEIKRQIKFMKECQKKVKNILAICWGMQVAVTAAGGEVKKANTPNIGITKEIIVNENGLSNPLYKGKDEKFNAPAFNFDEVVKLPNKTTCLASNKINKVQSLFFEINQTKVWGLQYHPEITYEKMISLIEFRKQRLIENRKAFKTYDDIKKHISIIKNEISNTNKNERMIELKNWLNQIN
;
A
#
# COMPACT_ATOMS: atom_id res chain seq x y z
N MET A 1 1.33 -15.20 -20.10
CA MET A 1 1.29 -13.74 -19.82
C MET A 1 0.41 -13.57 -18.62
N LYS A 2 0.90 -12.90 -17.55
CA LYS A 2 0.12 -12.74 -16.30
C LYS A 2 -0.82 -11.55 -16.41
N LYS A 3 -2.06 -11.73 -15.96
CA LYS A 3 -3.09 -10.71 -16.00
C LYS A 3 -3.32 -10.14 -14.59
N ILE A 4 -2.98 -8.85 -14.40
CA ILE A 4 -3.00 -8.16 -13.12
C ILE A 4 -4.08 -7.08 -13.13
N LEU A 5 -4.92 -7.09 -12.10
CA LEU A 5 -5.83 -5.98 -11.82
C LEU A 5 -5.19 -5.03 -10.79
N ILE A 6 -4.94 -3.79 -11.18
CA ILE A 6 -4.54 -2.74 -10.24
C ILE A 6 -5.77 -1.97 -9.79
N VAL A 7 -5.96 -1.85 -8.48
CA VAL A 7 -7.05 -1.09 -7.88
C VAL A 7 -6.51 0.23 -7.36
N GLU A 8 -6.98 1.33 -7.95
CA GLU A 8 -6.67 2.69 -7.50
C GLU A 8 -7.49 3.01 -6.25
N GLY A 9 -6.78 3.31 -5.15
CA GLY A 9 -7.38 3.61 -3.85
C GLY A 9 -7.85 5.05 -3.70
N ASN A 10 -7.25 6.01 -4.42
CA ASN A 10 -7.63 7.41 -4.33
C ASN A 10 -8.97 7.71 -5.02
N VAL A 11 -9.62 8.78 -4.58
CA VAL A 11 -10.71 9.42 -5.31
C VAL A 11 -10.15 10.20 -6.51
N LYS A 12 -10.99 10.43 -7.53
CA LYS A 12 -10.58 11.06 -8.78
C LYS A 12 -9.98 12.46 -8.56
N GLU A 13 -10.54 13.22 -7.65
CA GLU A 13 -10.11 14.58 -7.31
C GLU A 13 -8.68 14.63 -6.75
N GLU A 14 -8.30 13.66 -5.91
CA GLU A 14 -6.95 13.56 -5.37
C GLU A 14 -5.93 13.24 -6.48
N ASN A 15 -6.26 12.31 -7.37
CA ASN A 15 -5.39 11.96 -8.51
C ASN A 15 -5.23 13.13 -9.48
N GLN A 16 -6.31 13.90 -9.72
CA GLN A 16 -6.22 15.14 -10.52
C GLN A 16 -5.31 16.18 -9.86
N SER A 17 -5.35 16.29 -8.53
CA SER A 17 -4.47 17.18 -7.78
C SER A 17 -3.01 16.76 -7.88
N PHE A 18 -2.72 15.46 -7.84
CA PHE A 18 -1.38 14.91 -8.06
C PHE A 18 -0.88 15.22 -9.48
N SER A 19 -1.68 14.94 -10.50
CA SER A 19 -1.31 15.20 -11.89
C SER A 19 -1.02 16.68 -12.14
N LYS A 20 -1.85 17.60 -11.60
CA LYS A 20 -1.62 19.05 -11.70
C LYS A 20 -0.32 19.50 -11.02
N ALA A 21 0.10 18.81 -9.97
CA ALA A 21 1.33 19.09 -9.24
C ALA A 21 2.56 18.34 -9.81
N GLY A 22 2.40 17.59 -10.91
CA GLY A 22 3.47 16.76 -11.48
C GLY A 22 3.88 15.59 -10.59
N ILE A 23 2.99 15.15 -9.68
CA ILE A 23 3.24 14.04 -8.77
C ILE A 23 2.63 12.78 -9.36
N GLN A 24 3.44 11.73 -9.44
CA GLN A 24 3.03 10.42 -9.91
C GLN A 24 2.04 9.78 -8.92
N THR A 25 0.97 9.21 -9.43
CA THR A 25 -0.02 8.49 -8.64
C THR A 25 0.54 7.15 -8.11
N HIS A 26 -0.14 6.56 -7.14
CA HIS A 26 0.20 5.20 -6.65
C HIS A 26 0.11 4.17 -7.77
N THR A 27 -0.93 4.26 -8.61
CA THR A 27 -1.14 3.37 -9.76
C THR A 27 0.00 3.45 -10.76
N GLU A 28 0.45 4.66 -11.14
CA GLU A 28 1.59 4.84 -12.05
C GLU A 28 2.89 4.28 -11.46
N SER A 29 3.13 4.48 -10.15
CA SER A 29 4.30 3.91 -9.47
C SER A 29 4.25 2.38 -9.41
N LEU A 30 3.07 1.78 -9.24
CA LEU A 30 2.88 0.34 -9.30
C LEU A 30 3.17 -0.20 -10.70
N ILE A 31 2.62 0.41 -11.75
CA ILE A 31 2.85 0.00 -13.14
C ILE A 31 4.35 0.04 -13.45
N GLU A 32 5.03 1.16 -13.14
CA GLU A 32 6.47 1.30 -13.33
C GLU A 32 7.27 0.20 -12.61
N SER A 33 6.91 -0.11 -11.36
CA SER A 33 7.61 -1.11 -10.55
C SER A 33 7.36 -2.54 -11.04
N LEU A 34 6.14 -2.87 -11.43
CA LEU A 34 5.79 -4.20 -11.93
C LEU A 34 6.40 -4.48 -13.30
N THR A 35 6.32 -3.52 -14.23
CA THR A 35 6.89 -3.64 -15.58
C THR A 35 8.42 -3.68 -15.56
N TYR A 36 9.06 -3.13 -14.53
CA TYR A 36 10.50 -3.31 -14.31
C TYR A 36 10.88 -4.79 -14.13
N PHE A 37 10.04 -5.60 -13.49
CA PHE A 37 10.29 -7.02 -13.27
C PHE A 37 9.76 -7.92 -14.39
N ASP A 38 8.63 -7.58 -15.00
CA ASP A 38 8.10 -8.32 -16.16
C ASP A 38 7.35 -7.37 -17.12
N GLN A 39 7.93 -7.14 -18.29
CA GLN A 39 7.35 -6.27 -19.33
C GLN A 39 6.15 -6.90 -20.07
N ARG A 40 5.86 -8.19 -19.83
CA ARG A 40 4.80 -8.94 -20.52
C ARG A 40 3.50 -8.98 -19.72
N LEU A 41 3.39 -8.20 -18.63
CA LEU A 41 2.17 -8.16 -17.83
C LEU A 41 1.03 -7.51 -18.62
N GLU A 42 -0.14 -8.13 -18.57
CA GLU A 42 -1.40 -7.50 -18.96
C GLU A 42 -1.99 -6.81 -17.73
N ILE A 43 -2.02 -5.48 -17.75
CA ILE A 43 -2.48 -4.68 -16.60
C ILE A 43 -3.80 -4.01 -16.95
N GLU A 44 -4.82 -4.25 -16.13
CA GLU A 44 -6.09 -3.53 -16.15
C GLU A 44 -6.21 -2.69 -14.85
N ILE A 45 -6.79 -1.49 -14.95
CA ILE A 45 -6.93 -0.56 -13.83
C ILE A 45 -8.40 -0.32 -13.55
N ILE A 46 -8.77 -0.30 -12.25
CA ILE A 46 -10.12 0.03 -11.80
C ILE A 46 -10.06 0.99 -10.62
N ASN A 47 -10.99 1.95 -10.56
CA ASN A 47 -11.20 2.81 -9.39
C ASN A 47 -12.59 2.57 -8.80
N PRO A 48 -12.74 1.79 -7.72
CA PRO A 48 -14.04 1.48 -7.13
C PRO A 48 -14.77 2.70 -6.54
N SER A 49 -14.06 3.80 -6.30
CA SER A 49 -14.68 5.04 -5.79
C SER A 49 -15.55 5.73 -6.82
N SER A 50 -15.22 5.62 -8.12
CA SER A 50 -15.85 6.41 -9.19
C SER A 50 -16.27 5.62 -10.42
N ASP A 51 -15.78 4.39 -10.59
CA ASP A 51 -15.96 3.63 -11.83
C ASP A 51 -17.39 3.08 -11.99
N LYS A 52 -17.97 3.33 -13.17
CA LYS A 52 -19.27 2.80 -13.54
C LYS A 52 -19.22 1.33 -13.99
N ASN A 53 -18.02 0.82 -14.30
CA ASN A 53 -17.80 -0.51 -14.86
C ASN A 53 -17.57 -1.61 -13.81
N LEU A 54 -17.76 -1.32 -12.52
CA LEU A 54 -17.56 -2.30 -11.43
C LEU A 54 -18.30 -3.63 -11.65
N LYS A 55 -19.50 -3.61 -12.26
CA LYS A 55 -20.25 -4.84 -12.55
C LYS A 55 -19.53 -5.73 -13.57
N ILE A 56 -18.95 -5.13 -14.62
CA ILE A 56 -18.19 -5.83 -15.66
C ILE A 56 -16.90 -6.41 -15.07
N ILE A 57 -16.18 -5.63 -14.30
CA ILE A 57 -14.96 -6.10 -13.63
C ILE A 57 -15.29 -7.23 -12.64
N ASN A 58 -16.38 -7.12 -11.87
CA ASN A 58 -16.81 -8.16 -10.94
C ASN A 58 -17.08 -9.53 -11.61
N SER A 59 -17.56 -9.55 -12.86
CA SER A 59 -17.75 -10.79 -13.61
C SER A 59 -16.43 -11.42 -14.07
N LYS A 60 -15.36 -10.62 -14.20
CA LYS A 60 -14.03 -11.04 -14.67
C LYS A 60 -13.04 -11.32 -13.53
N LEU A 61 -13.36 -11.05 -12.25
CA LEU A 61 -12.39 -11.12 -11.15
C LEU A 61 -11.63 -12.45 -11.08
N ALA A 62 -12.28 -13.57 -11.38
CA ALA A 62 -11.63 -14.88 -11.39
C ALA A 62 -10.64 -15.09 -12.56
N SER A 63 -10.63 -14.22 -13.57
CA SER A 63 -9.73 -14.31 -14.71
C SER A 63 -8.41 -13.58 -14.53
N TYR A 64 -8.23 -12.84 -13.42
CA TYR A 64 -6.95 -12.24 -13.09
C TYR A 64 -6.10 -13.21 -12.27
N ASP A 65 -4.82 -13.31 -12.62
CA ASP A 65 -3.84 -14.11 -11.87
C ASP A 65 -3.54 -13.49 -10.51
N GLY A 66 -3.62 -12.15 -10.44
CA GLY A 66 -3.46 -11.41 -9.20
C GLY A 66 -4.09 -10.02 -9.22
N LEU A 67 -4.28 -9.47 -8.02
CA LEU A 67 -4.77 -8.12 -7.80
C LEU A 67 -3.83 -7.36 -6.88
N ILE A 68 -3.50 -6.11 -7.24
CA ILE A 68 -2.78 -5.20 -6.36
C ILE A 68 -3.67 -4.01 -6.04
N TRP A 69 -3.83 -3.73 -4.74
CA TRP A 69 -4.57 -2.56 -4.27
C TRP A 69 -3.61 -1.53 -3.70
N GLY A 70 -3.56 -0.35 -4.29
CA GLY A 70 -2.62 0.71 -3.94
C GLY A 70 -3.02 1.56 -2.74
N GLY A 71 -2.21 2.59 -2.49
CA GLY A 71 -2.42 3.58 -1.43
C GLY A 71 -3.56 4.57 -1.70
N SER A 72 -3.94 5.31 -0.65
CA SER A 72 -4.93 6.39 -0.73
C SER A 72 -4.72 7.44 0.37
N SER A 73 -5.26 8.64 0.16
CA SER A 73 -5.35 9.72 1.16
C SER A 73 -6.57 9.61 2.08
N LEU A 74 -7.42 8.61 1.89
CA LEU A 74 -8.63 8.38 2.68
C LEU A 74 -8.30 7.85 4.08
N ASN A 75 -9.23 8.05 5.02
CA ASN A 75 -9.19 7.43 6.35
C ASN A 75 -10.42 6.53 6.49
N ILE A 76 -10.22 5.24 6.75
CA ILE A 76 -11.27 4.21 6.61
C ILE A 76 -12.46 4.43 7.56
N TYR A 77 -12.21 5.00 8.72
CA TYR A 77 -13.24 5.29 9.73
C TYR A 77 -14.13 6.50 9.36
N ASN A 78 -13.80 7.28 8.32
CA ASN A 78 -14.68 8.36 7.83
C ASN A 78 -15.95 7.82 7.17
N ASN A 79 -15.95 6.55 6.75
CA ASN A 79 -17.12 5.81 6.34
C ASN A 79 -17.93 6.46 5.20
N THR A 80 -17.25 7.19 4.30
CA THR A 80 -17.87 7.87 3.15
C THR A 80 -18.41 6.86 2.13
N PRO A 81 -19.27 7.28 1.18
CA PRO A 81 -19.77 6.39 0.12
C PRO A 81 -18.64 5.74 -0.70
N GLU A 82 -17.54 6.47 -0.99
CA GLU A 82 -16.36 5.99 -1.70
C GLU A 82 -15.67 4.85 -0.94
N ILE A 83 -15.48 5.03 0.37
CA ILE A 83 -14.89 4.02 1.26
C ILE A 83 -15.77 2.77 1.31
N LYS A 84 -17.09 2.94 1.48
CA LYS A 84 -18.04 1.82 1.48
C LYS A 84 -18.03 1.04 0.18
N ARG A 85 -17.92 1.72 -0.98
CA ARG A 85 -17.79 1.07 -2.28
C ARG A 85 -16.50 0.26 -2.37
N GLN A 86 -15.39 0.82 -1.92
CA GLN A 86 -14.09 0.13 -1.90
C GLN A 86 -14.13 -1.13 -1.00
N ILE A 87 -14.65 -1.01 0.22
CA ILE A 87 -14.79 -2.17 1.13
C ILE A 87 -15.69 -3.25 0.52
N LYS A 88 -16.81 -2.86 -0.10
CA LYS A 88 -17.72 -3.80 -0.77
C LYS A 88 -17.03 -4.51 -1.95
N PHE A 89 -16.26 -3.77 -2.75
CA PHE A 89 -15.51 -4.34 -3.87
C PHE A 89 -14.39 -5.28 -3.38
N MET A 90 -13.66 -4.93 -2.32
CA MET A 90 -12.66 -5.81 -1.72
C MET A 90 -13.29 -7.14 -1.24
N LYS A 91 -14.49 -7.11 -0.63
CA LYS A 91 -15.21 -8.35 -0.24
C LYS A 91 -15.48 -9.26 -1.44
N GLU A 92 -15.78 -8.70 -2.62
CA GLU A 92 -15.95 -9.50 -3.84
C GLU A 92 -14.61 -10.02 -4.37
N CYS A 93 -13.55 -9.21 -4.29
CA CYS A 93 -12.20 -9.66 -4.64
C CYS A 93 -11.73 -10.82 -3.76
N GLN A 94 -11.98 -10.76 -2.44
CA GLN A 94 -11.65 -11.82 -1.46
C GLN A 94 -12.44 -13.11 -1.65
N LYS A 95 -13.41 -13.15 -2.54
CA LYS A 95 -14.17 -14.37 -2.91
C LYS A 95 -13.72 -14.99 -4.23
N LYS A 96 -13.10 -14.19 -5.12
CA LYS A 96 -12.93 -14.57 -6.52
C LYS A 96 -11.49 -14.50 -7.02
N VAL A 97 -10.65 -13.62 -6.46
CA VAL A 97 -9.25 -13.46 -6.88
C VAL A 97 -8.38 -14.35 -6.01
N LYS A 98 -7.49 -15.14 -6.64
CA LYS A 98 -6.63 -16.07 -5.89
C LYS A 98 -5.56 -15.37 -5.06
N ASN A 99 -4.97 -14.30 -5.58
CA ASN A 99 -3.80 -13.65 -4.97
C ASN A 99 -4.00 -12.14 -4.92
N ILE A 100 -3.96 -11.54 -3.73
CA ILE A 100 -4.10 -10.11 -3.50
C ILE A 100 -2.85 -9.58 -2.79
N LEU A 101 -2.21 -8.54 -3.35
CA LEU A 101 -1.24 -7.70 -2.66
C LEU A 101 -1.91 -6.37 -2.31
N ALA A 102 -2.02 -6.09 -1.04
CA ALA A 102 -2.73 -4.93 -0.53
C ALA A 102 -1.73 -3.97 0.15
N ILE A 103 -1.51 -2.77 -0.43
CA ILE A 103 -0.47 -1.84 0.00
C ILE A 103 -1.10 -0.62 0.68
N CYS A 104 -0.65 -0.29 1.87
CA CYS A 104 -1.05 0.85 2.69
C CYS A 104 -2.58 0.91 2.87
N TRP A 105 -3.26 1.79 2.16
CA TRP A 105 -4.72 1.85 2.13
C TRP A 105 -5.35 0.52 1.70
N GLY A 106 -4.77 -0.14 0.71
CA GLY A 106 -5.22 -1.46 0.26
C GLY A 106 -5.22 -2.48 1.40
N MET A 107 -4.19 -2.52 2.25
CA MET A 107 -4.13 -3.38 3.44
C MET A 107 -5.24 -3.02 4.44
N GLN A 108 -5.48 -1.73 4.67
CA GLN A 108 -6.52 -1.27 5.58
C GLN A 108 -7.92 -1.67 5.08
N VAL A 109 -8.18 -1.54 3.78
CA VAL A 109 -9.43 -1.99 3.15
C VAL A 109 -9.57 -3.52 3.23
N ALA A 110 -8.50 -4.28 2.97
CA ALA A 110 -8.53 -5.75 3.02
C ALA A 110 -8.79 -6.27 4.43
N VAL A 111 -8.14 -5.69 5.44
CA VAL A 111 -8.33 -5.99 6.86
C VAL A 111 -9.76 -5.70 7.29
N THR A 112 -10.28 -4.51 6.96
CA THR A 112 -11.65 -4.11 7.31
C THR A 112 -12.70 -5.00 6.62
N ALA A 113 -12.49 -5.34 5.36
CA ALA A 113 -13.38 -6.24 4.61
C ALA A 113 -13.44 -7.65 5.20
N ALA A 114 -12.33 -8.10 5.82
CA ALA A 114 -12.21 -9.41 6.49
C ALA A 114 -12.59 -9.38 7.99
N GLY A 115 -13.11 -8.26 8.52
CA GLY A 115 -13.60 -8.15 9.91
C GLY A 115 -12.53 -7.72 10.93
N GLY A 116 -11.38 -7.24 10.49
CA GLY A 116 -10.40 -6.57 11.33
C GLY A 116 -10.76 -5.09 11.58
N GLU A 117 -9.88 -4.38 12.27
CA GLU A 117 -10.11 -2.97 12.65
C GLU A 117 -8.88 -2.12 12.39
N VAL A 118 -9.11 -0.91 11.87
CA VAL A 118 -8.11 0.12 11.60
C VAL A 118 -8.48 1.38 12.35
N LYS A 119 -7.49 1.99 13.02
CA LYS A 119 -7.65 3.25 13.77
C LYS A 119 -6.57 4.24 13.40
N LYS A 120 -6.77 5.49 13.81
CA LYS A 120 -5.75 6.52 13.75
C LYS A 120 -4.55 6.10 14.60
N ALA A 121 -3.36 6.12 14.03
CA ALA A 121 -2.11 5.83 14.73
C ALA A 121 -1.75 6.97 15.69
N ASN A 122 -1.09 6.64 16.79
CA ASN A 122 -0.55 7.64 17.73
C ASN A 122 0.60 8.43 17.07
N THR A 123 1.41 7.77 16.28
CA THR A 123 2.54 8.36 15.55
C THR A 123 2.42 8.04 14.07
N PRO A 124 2.32 9.05 13.18
CA PRO A 124 2.29 8.79 11.75
C PRO A 124 3.67 8.45 11.21
N ASN A 125 3.72 7.68 10.11
CA ASN A 125 4.89 7.61 9.25
C ASN A 125 4.73 8.62 8.11
N ILE A 126 5.74 9.47 7.90
CA ILE A 126 5.71 10.52 6.89
C ILE A 126 6.98 10.43 6.02
N GLY A 127 6.84 9.90 4.82
CA GLY A 127 7.92 9.69 3.86
C GLY A 127 8.79 8.46 4.15
N ILE A 128 8.89 8.04 5.42
CA ILE A 128 9.71 6.90 5.85
C ILE A 128 9.09 6.20 7.05
N THR A 129 9.20 4.90 7.09
CA THR A 129 9.09 4.07 8.29
C THR A 129 10.42 3.36 8.54
N LYS A 130 10.88 3.39 9.80
CA LYS A 130 12.22 2.90 10.17
C LYS A 130 12.15 1.63 10.98
N GLU A 131 13.24 0.86 10.91
CA GLU A 131 13.44 -0.32 11.74
C GLU A 131 12.28 -1.32 11.66
N ILE A 132 11.79 -1.59 10.45
CA ILE A 132 10.86 -2.71 10.24
C ILE A 132 11.64 -3.99 10.50
N ILE A 133 11.08 -4.84 11.34
CA ILE A 133 11.66 -6.16 11.68
C ILE A 133 10.72 -7.23 11.12
N VAL A 134 11.25 -8.07 10.26
CA VAL A 134 10.59 -9.29 9.76
C VAL A 134 10.71 -10.35 10.83
N ASN A 135 9.58 -10.87 11.31
CA ASN A 135 9.59 -11.93 12.32
C ASN A 135 9.77 -13.34 11.69
N GLU A 136 9.84 -14.38 12.50
CA GLU A 136 10.03 -15.77 12.03
C GLU A 136 8.99 -16.19 10.99
N ASN A 137 7.73 -15.79 11.15
CA ASN A 137 6.69 -16.07 10.17
C ASN A 137 6.94 -15.32 8.86
N GLY A 138 7.44 -14.09 8.94
CA GLY A 138 7.82 -13.30 7.78
C GLY A 138 9.02 -13.90 7.05
N LEU A 139 10.06 -14.31 7.78
CA LEU A 139 11.24 -14.95 7.21
C LEU A 139 10.92 -16.28 6.49
N SER A 140 9.89 -16.99 6.97
CA SER A 140 9.38 -18.21 6.33
C SER A 140 8.41 -17.93 5.19
N ASN A 141 7.93 -16.69 5.04
CA ASN A 141 6.96 -16.33 4.00
C ASN A 141 7.68 -16.01 2.68
N PRO A 142 7.22 -16.55 1.54
CA PRO A 142 7.87 -16.30 0.26
C PRO A 142 7.91 -14.81 -0.15
N LEU A 143 7.04 -13.96 0.41
CA LEU A 143 7.05 -12.51 0.15
C LEU A 143 8.38 -11.86 0.53
N TYR A 144 9.02 -12.33 1.61
CA TYR A 144 10.27 -11.77 2.14
C TYR A 144 11.54 -12.53 1.72
N LYS A 145 11.43 -13.48 0.79
CA LYS A 145 12.60 -14.24 0.32
C LYS A 145 13.70 -13.29 -0.20
N GLY A 146 14.86 -13.30 0.45
CA GLY A 146 16.00 -12.47 0.11
C GLY A 146 15.92 -11.02 0.59
N LYS A 147 14.92 -10.67 1.44
CA LYS A 147 14.85 -9.38 2.14
C LYS A 147 15.67 -9.44 3.41
N ASP A 148 16.27 -8.32 3.77
CA ASP A 148 16.92 -8.18 5.07
C ASP A 148 15.90 -8.31 6.21
N GLU A 149 16.31 -8.93 7.31
CA GLU A 149 15.46 -9.08 8.49
C GLU A 149 15.06 -7.72 9.10
N LYS A 150 15.94 -6.72 8.99
CA LYS A 150 15.71 -5.35 9.46
C LYS A 150 15.97 -4.35 8.35
N PHE A 151 14.98 -3.50 8.05
CA PHE A 151 15.09 -2.51 6.97
C PHE A 151 14.25 -1.27 7.24
N ASN A 152 14.52 -0.20 6.46
CA ASN A 152 13.69 0.99 6.36
C ASN A 152 12.91 0.95 5.05
N ALA A 153 11.73 1.59 5.00
CA ALA A 153 10.93 1.64 3.78
C ALA A 153 10.21 2.99 3.61
N PRO A 154 9.92 3.40 2.36
CA PRO A 154 9.04 4.52 2.10
C PRO A 154 7.65 4.25 2.68
N ALA A 155 7.08 5.21 3.41
CA ALA A 155 5.76 5.09 4.03
C ALA A 155 5.09 6.45 4.23
N PHE A 156 3.77 6.48 4.09
CA PHE A 156 2.99 7.69 4.34
C PHE A 156 1.62 7.31 4.88
N ASN A 157 1.52 7.08 6.20
CA ASN A 157 0.28 6.65 6.83
C ASN A 157 0.03 7.34 8.16
N PHE A 158 -1.24 7.65 8.41
CA PHE A 158 -1.76 8.20 9.66
C PHE A 158 -2.59 7.18 10.44
N ASP A 159 -2.81 6.02 9.87
CA ASP A 159 -3.69 4.97 10.40
C ASP A 159 -2.92 3.66 10.54
N GLU A 160 -3.37 2.80 11.44
CA GLU A 160 -2.77 1.51 11.71
C GLU A 160 -3.83 0.42 11.93
N VAL A 161 -3.46 -0.81 11.63
CA VAL A 161 -4.27 -1.99 11.96
C VAL A 161 -4.13 -2.28 13.46
N VAL A 162 -5.26 -2.25 14.18
CA VAL A 162 -5.32 -2.51 15.64
C VAL A 162 -5.94 -3.85 15.98
N LYS A 163 -6.73 -4.44 15.05
CA LYS A 163 -7.29 -5.79 15.18
C LYS A 163 -7.13 -6.53 13.87
N LEU A 164 -6.44 -7.64 13.93
CA LEU A 164 -6.25 -8.53 12.78
C LEU A 164 -7.54 -9.31 12.47
N PRO A 165 -7.82 -9.63 11.21
CA PRO A 165 -8.81 -10.64 10.84
C PRO A 165 -8.48 -12.00 11.45
N ASN A 166 -9.47 -12.89 11.53
CA ASN A 166 -9.24 -14.26 11.99
C ASN A 166 -8.20 -14.98 11.13
N LYS A 167 -7.36 -15.82 11.76
CA LYS A 167 -6.31 -16.61 11.11
C LYS A 167 -5.28 -15.76 10.34
N THR A 168 -5.05 -14.53 10.77
CA THR A 168 -4.03 -13.65 10.19
C THR A 168 -2.70 -13.84 10.89
N THR A 169 -1.64 -13.94 10.11
CA THR A 169 -0.25 -13.95 10.56
C THR A 169 0.37 -12.57 10.34
N CYS A 170 0.90 -11.94 11.40
CA CYS A 170 1.75 -10.77 11.29
C CYS A 170 3.13 -11.23 10.79
N LEU A 171 3.65 -10.58 9.75
CA LEU A 171 4.92 -10.93 9.11
C LEU A 171 6.05 -9.96 9.49
N ALA A 172 5.71 -8.68 9.71
CA ALA A 172 6.68 -7.65 10.09
C ALA A 172 6.02 -6.58 10.95
N SER A 173 6.84 -5.97 11.81
CA SER A 173 6.43 -4.91 12.74
C SER A 173 7.56 -3.92 13.00
N ASN A 174 7.26 -2.80 13.64
CA ASN A 174 8.26 -1.92 14.24
C ASN A 174 7.72 -1.27 15.53
N LYS A 175 8.51 -0.37 16.13
CA LYS A 175 8.13 0.33 17.37
C LYS A 175 6.89 1.21 17.23
N ILE A 176 6.61 1.73 16.00
CA ILE A 176 5.49 2.63 15.73
C ILE A 176 4.23 1.83 15.42
N ASN A 177 4.31 0.89 14.48
CA ASN A 177 3.18 0.08 14.05
C ASN A 177 3.43 -1.40 14.37
N LYS A 178 2.54 -2.01 15.14
CA LYS A 178 2.60 -3.44 15.45
C LYS A 178 2.39 -4.34 14.22
N VAL A 179 1.78 -3.80 13.17
CA VAL A 179 1.51 -4.49 11.91
C VAL A 179 2.04 -3.67 10.75
N GLN A 180 3.25 -3.97 10.31
CA GLN A 180 3.86 -3.41 9.09
C GLN A 180 3.59 -4.31 7.88
N SER A 181 3.40 -5.61 8.13
CA SER A 181 3.00 -6.56 7.11
C SER A 181 2.23 -7.73 7.73
N LEU A 182 1.32 -8.29 6.94
CA LEU A 182 0.47 -9.40 7.34
C LEU A 182 0.17 -10.34 6.17
N PHE A 183 -0.25 -11.55 6.52
CA PHE A 183 -0.77 -12.55 5.59
C PHE A 183 -2.01 -13.23 6.19
N PHE A 184 -3.03 -13.43 5.38
CA PHE A 184 -4.17 -14.27 5.72
C PHE A 184 -4.79 -14.92 4.49
N GLU A 185 -5.53 -16.00 4.70
CA GLU A 185 -6.34 -16.64 3.68
C GLU A 185 -7.82 -16.51 4.02
N ILE A 186 -8.61 -16.15 3.02
CA ILE A 186 -10.06 -16.02 3.11
C ILE A 186 -10.72 -16.49 1.81
N ASN A 187 -11.69 -17.39 1.88
CA ASN A 187 -12.40 -17.94 0.71
C ASN A 187 -11.44 -18.42 -0.41
N GLN A 188 -10.34 -19.08 -0.08
CA GLN A 188 -9.27 -19.51 -1.01
C GLN A 188 -8.45 -18.35 -1.63
N THR A 189 -8.67 -17.12 -1.21
CA THR A 189 -7.87 -15.96 -1.59
C THR A 189 -6.72 -15.79 -0.62
N LYS A 190 -5.50 -15.72 -1.13
CA LYS A 190 -4.29 -15.35 -0.38
C LYS A 190 -4.15 -13.83 -0.39
N VAL A 191 -4.06 -13.22 0.78
CA VAL A 191 -3.94 -11.78 0.94
C VAL A 191 -2.64 -11.46 1.67
N TRP A 192 -1.73 -10.77 1.01
CA TRP A 192 -0.56 -10.14 1.61
C TRP A 192 -0.83 -8.65 1.80
N GLY A 193 -0.56 -8.14 2.98
CA GLY A 193 -0.70 -6.72 3.30
C GLY A 193 0.64 -6.09 3.67
N LEU A 194 0.92 -4.90 3.13
CA LEU A 194 2.06 -4.07 3.46
C LEU A 194 1.57 -2.69 3.88
N GLN A 195 2.02 -2.15 5.02
CA GLN A 195 1.69 -0.78 5.43
C GLN A 195 2.60 0.24 4.74
N TYR A 196 3.80 -0.13 4.36
CA TYR A 196 4.78 0.67 3.63
C TYR A 196 4.65 0.50 2.12
N HIS A 197 5.42 1.28 1.36
CA HIS A 197 5.32 1.42 -0.09
C HIS A 197 6.59 0.93 -0.82
N PRO A 198 6.71 -0.35 -1.16
CA PRO A 198 7.85 -0.82 -1.95
C PRO A 198 7.89 -0.23 -3.37
N GLU A 199 6.75 0.23 -3.91
CA GLU A 199 6.63 0.82 -5.24
C GLU A 199 7.07 2.29 -5.31
N ILE A 200 7.12 3.01 -4.18
CA ILE A 200 7.42 4.44 -4.16
C ILE A 200 8.87 4.68 -3.74
N THR A 201 9.57 5.59 -4.41
CA THR A 201 10.93 5.98 -4.03
C THR A 201 10.92 7.06 -2.95
N TYR A 202 12.05 7.25 -2.25
CA TYR A 202 12.18 8.30 -1.25
C TYR A 202 12.09 9.70 -1.87
N GLU A 203 12.56 9.90 -3.11
CA GLU A 203 12.42 11.16 -3.85
C GLU A 203 10.93 11.49 -4.08
N LYS A 204 10.14 10.49 -4.48
CA LYS A 204 8.68 10.65 -4.63
C LYS A 204 8.01 10.96 -3.29
N MET A 205 8.46 10.34 -2.19
CA MET A 205 7.97 10.66 -0.84
C MET A 205 8.32 12.10 -0.43
N ILE A 206 9.51 12.59 -0.75
CA ILE A 206 9.89 13.99 -0.50
C ILE A 206 8.97 14.93 -1.29
N SER A 207 8.74 14.67 -2.58
CA SER A 207 7.82 15.45 -3.41
C SER A 207 6.40 15.47 -2.84
N LEU A 208 5.92 14.35 -2.30
CA LEU A 208 4.62 14.24 -1.65
C LEU A 208 4.55 15.04 -0.34
N ILE A 209 5.62 15.05 0.46
CA ILE A 209 5.74 15.86 1.68
C ILE A 209 5.68 17.36 1.32
N GLU A 210 6.46 17.79 0.33
CA GLU A 210 6.47 19.19 -0.13
C GLU A 210 5.10 19.63 -0.65
N PHE A 211 4.45 18.78 -1.44
CA PHE A 211 3.09 19.03 -1.92
C PHE A 211 2.07 19.18 -0.79
N ARG A 212 2.21 18.37 0.27
CA ARG A 212 1.29 18.34 1.41
C ARG A 212 1.73 19.17 2.61
N LYS A 213 2.81 19.95 2.50
CA LYS A 213 3.44 20.61 3.67
C LYS A 213 2.49 21.47 4.49
N GLN A 214 1.63 22.26 3.83
CA GLN A 214 0.63 23.06 4.53
C GLN A 214 -0.39 22.16 5.28
N ARG A 215 -0.91 21.13 4.62
CA ARG A 215 -1.82 20.15 5.23
C ARG A 215 -1.19 19.41 6.41
N LEU A 216 0.11 19.11 6.34
CA LEU A 216 0.86 18.42 7.39
C LEU A 216 0.99 19.28 8.66
N ILE A 217 1.13 20.59 8.52
CA ILE A 217 1.21 21.53 9.63
C ILE A 217 -0.19 21.86 10.17
N GLU A 218 -1.07 22.37 9.32
CA GLU A 218 -2.34 22.98 9.74
C GLU A 218 -3.41 21.95 10.10
N ASN A 219 -3.58 20.92 9.24
CA ASN A 219 -4.70 19.98 9.39
C ASN A 219 -4.29 18.71 10.14
N ARG A 220 -3.11 18.15 9.83
CA ARG A 220 -2.65 16.90 10.43
C ARG A 220 -1.87 17.12 11.72
N LYS A 221 -1.31 18.34 11.92
CA LYS A 221 -0.46 18.72 13.08
C LYS A 221 0.71 17.74 13.28
N ALA A 222 1.24 17.23 12.17
CA ALA A 222 2.33 16.27 12.16
C ALA A 222 3.68 16.95 12.35
N PHE A 223 3.78 18.23 11.97
CA PHE A 223 4.92 19.11 12.19
C PHE A 223 4.43 20.44 12.74
N LYS A 224 5.29 21.14 13.50
CA LYS A 224 4.98 22.46 14.05
C LYS A 224 5.31 23.56 13.04
N THR A 225 6.40 23.42 12.31
CA THR A 225 6.96 24.43 11.40
C THR A 225 7.43 23.83 10.07
N TYR A 226 7.64 24.69 9.09
CA TYR A 226 8.31 24.30 7.82
C TYR A 226 9.75 23.84 8.04
N ASP A 227 10.46 24.37 9.05
CA ASP A 227 11.83 23.94 9.35
C ASP A 227 11.85 22.50 9.92
N ASP A 228 10.83 22.10 10.68
CA ASP A 228 10.69 20.69 11.09
C ASP A 228 10.54 19.77 9.88
N ILE A 229 9.77 20.18 8.86
CA ILE A 229 9.63 19.44 7.60
C ILE A 229 10.97 19.35 6.89
N LYS A 230 11.75 20.45 6.78
CA LYS A 230 13.08 20.45 6.13
C LYS A 230 14.04 19.49 6.83
N LYS A 231 14.07 19.51 8.18
CA LYS A 231 14.89 18.59 8.99
C LYS A 231 14.48 17.14 8.73
N HIS A 232 13.17 16.88 8.68
CA HIS A 232 12.64 15.55 8.40
C HIS A 232 13.00 15.07 6.97
N ILE A 233 12.88 15.93 5.98
CA ILE A 233 13.31 15.65 4.58
C ILE A 233 14.81 15.32 4.52
N SER A 234 15.66 16.00 5.32
CA SER A 234 17.10 15.68 5.36
C SER A 234 17.36 14.25 5.86
N ILE A 235 16.55 13.76 6.80
CA ILE A 235 16.63 12.35 7.24
C ILE A 235 16.27 11.39 6.10
N ILE A 236 15.21 11.71 5.33
CA ILE A 236 14.79 10.88 4.19
C ILE A 236 15.84 10.90 3.08
N LYS A 237 16.48 12.05 2.81
CA LYS A 237 17.54 12.16 1.81
C LYS A 237 18.73 11.23 2.09
N ASN A 238 19.08 11.01 3.35
CA ASN A 238 20.14 10.06 3.72
C ASN A 238 19.80 8.62 3.36
N GLU A 239 18.52 8.26 3.31
CA GLU A 239 18.09 6.91 2.91
C GLU A 239 18.18 6.66 1.40
N ILE A 240 18.16 7.70 0.58
CA ILE A 240 18.26 7.58 -0.89
C ILE A 240 19.53 6.86 -1.29
N SER A 241 20.67 7.28 -0.71
CA SER A 241 21.98 6.67 -0.99
C SER A 241 22.16 5.27 -0.41
N ASN A 242 21.38 4.94 0.62
CA ASN A 242 21.46 3.66 1.33
C ASN A 242 20.48 2.61 0.80
N THR A 243 19.61 3.00 -0.16
CA THR A 243 18.53 2.13 -0.62
C THR A 243 18.79 1.59 -2.02
N ASN A 244 18.95 0.28 -2.14
CA ASN A 244 18.99 -0.41 -3.44
C ASN A 244 17.58 -0.57 -4.00
N LYS A 245 17.40 -0.26 -5.29
CA LYS A 245 16.11 -0.35 -5.99
C LYS A 245 15.50 -1.77 -5.92
N ASN A 246 16.31 -2.81 -6.15
CA ASN A 246 15.83 -4.19 -6.15
C ASN A 246 15.44 -4.66 -4.74
N GLU A 247 16.21 -4.28 -3.72
CA GLU A 247 15.93 -4.59 -2.32
C GLU A 247 14.66 -3.89 -1.84
N ARG A 248 14.46 -2.62 -2.24
CA ARG A 248 13.24 -1.87 -1.92
C ARG A 248 11.99 -2.55 -2.48
N MET A 249 12.07 -3.10 -3.70
CA MET A 249 10.92 -3.67 -4.41
C MET A 249 10.84 -5.21 -4.34
N ILE A 250 11.60 -5.86 -3.45
CA ILE A 250 11.71 -7.32 -3.44
C ILE A 250 10.36 -7.99 -3.17
N GLU A 251 9.51 -7.38 -2.35
CA GLU A 251 8.16 -7.88 -2.06
C GLU A 251 7.30 -7.94 -3.33
N LEU A 252 7.40 -6.93 -4.21
CA LEU A 252 6.68 -6.91 -5.49
C LEU A 252 7.16 -8.04 -6.40
N LYS A 253 8.49 -8.18 -6.52
CA LYS A 253 9.11 -9.27 -7.30
C LYS A 253 8.68 -10.63 -6.79
N ASN A 254 8.77 -10.83 -5.48
CA ASN A 254 8.42 -12.10 -4.85
C ASN A 254 6.93 -12.42 -5.00
N TRP A 255 6.06 -11.41 -4.83
CA TRP A 255 4.63 -11.61 -5.07
C TRP A 255 4.33 -11.98 -6.52
N LEU A 256 4.95 -11.32 -7.51
CA LEU A 256 4.82 -11.69 -8.93
C LEU A 256 5.25 -13.15 -9.19
N ASN A 257 6.20 -13.68 -8.43
CA ASN A 257 6.64 -15.07 -8.54
C ASN A 257 5.66 -16.07 -7.88
N GLN A 258 4.75 -15.62 -7.00
CA GLN A 258 3.73 -16.47 -6.37
C GLN A 258 2.48 -16.63 -7.23
N ILE A 259 2.25 -15.73 -8.17
CA ILE A 259 1.09 -15.80 -9.07
C ILE A 259 1.49 -16.53 -10.35
N ASN A 260 0.67 -17.48 -10.76
CA ASN A 260 0.88 -18.33 -11.94
C ASN A 260 -0.05 -17.89 -13.06
#